data_511a178166722cbf32846b3c676d0c1b
#
_entry.id   511a178166722cbf32846b3c676d0c1b
#
_cell.length_a   1.000
_cell.length_b   1.000
_cell.length_c   1.000
_cell.angle_alpha   90.00
_cell.angle_beta   90.00
_cell.angle_gamma   90.00
#
_symmetry.space_group_name_H-M   'P 1'
#
loop_
_entity.id
_entity.type
_entity.pdbx_description
1 polymer ?
#
loop_
_entity_poly.entity_id
_entity_poly.type
_entity_poly.pdbx_seq_one_letter_code
_entity_poly.pdbx_strand_id
1 'polypeptide(L)'
;MQIAELNRLLGNIDIYLLDQILKGRFSPEMKILDSGCGEGRNAVYFINSGYQVFGIDENELAIQYIRYLSKSLRPDYDAHRFQVGKLEEIPFHSLAFDAVICSAVLHFAADETHFWEMMNEMLRVLKPGGILWFRMTTAFGGMKKESREIGGGKYLLPDGSERFLITQEHVDKLLEKGLRLLEVPKSVLVHGQRTMGVFVFEKIS
;
A
#
# COMPACT_ATOMS: atom_id res chain seq x y z
N MET A 1 -24.66 10.59 11.63
CA MET A 1 -24.38 9.68 10.47
C MET A 1 -24.81 8.27 10.86
N GLN A 2 -25.64 7.63 10.05
CA GLN A 2 -26.05 6.26 10.30
C GLN A 2 -24.96 5.26 9.86
N ILE A 3 -24.96 4.03 10.40
CA ILE A 3 -23.97 2.98 10.04
C ILE A 3 -23.92 2.70 8.54
N ALA A 4 -25.08 2.67 7.88
CA ALA A 4 -25.16 2.47 6.44
C ALA A 4 -24.48 3.59 5.63
N GLU A 5 -24.57 4.83 6.10
CA GLU A 5 -23.91 5.99 5.49
C GLU A 5 -22.39 5.92 5.69
N LEU A 6 -21.96 5.54 6.92
CA LEU A 6 -20.56 5.35 7.23
C LEU A 6 -19.95 4.24 6.36
N ASN A 7 -20.61 3.10 6.26
CA ASN A 7 -20.15 1.99 5.41
C ASN A 7 -20.06 2.38 3.93
N ARG A 8 -21.02 3.17 3.44
CA ARG A 8 -20.97 3.67 2.06
C ARG A 8 -19.81 4.64 1.84
N LEU A 9 -19.52 5.50 2.83
CA LEU A 9 -18.40 6.45 2.76
C LEU A 9 -17.05 5.73 2.78
N LEU A 10 -16.87 4.83 3.75
CA LEU A 10 -15.58 4.18 4.01
C LEU A 10 -15.29 3.01 3.06
N GLY A 11 -16.34 2.31 2.60
CA GLY A 11 -16.18 1.03 1.93
C GLY A 11 -15.54 0.00 2.86
N ASN A 12 -14.66 -0.83 2.31
CA ASN A 12 -13.88 -1.83 3.05
C ASN A 12 -12.42 -1.40 3.23
N ILE A 13 -12.20 -0.11 3.55
CA ILE A 13 -10.86 0.46 3.70
C ILE A 13 -10.04 -0.28 4.77
N ASP A 14 -8.73 -0.37 4.57
CA ASP A 14 -7.82 -0.87 5.60
C ASP A 14 -7.88 0.03 6.84
N ILE A 15 -8.15 -0.58 8.02
CA ILE A 15 -8.33 0.17 9.27
C ILE A 15 -7.09 0.98 9.67
N TYR A 16 -5.90 0.51 9.30
CA TYR A 16 -4.65 1.24 9.61
C TYR A 16 -4.38 2.37 8.62
N LEU A 17 -4.94 2.29 7.40
CA LEU A 17 -4.96 3.43 6.47
C LEU A 17 -5.98 4.47 6.96
N LEU A 18 -7.15 4.02 7.42
CA LEU A 18 -8.14 4.91 8.03
C LEU A 18 -7.57 5.65 9.25
N ASP A 19 -6.78 4.99 10.10
CA ASP A 19 -6.07 5.64 11.22
C ASP A 19 -5.20 6.82 10.73
N GLN A 20 -4.52 6.68 9.59
CA GLN A 20 -3.70 7.75 9.04
C GLN A 20 -4.53 8.91 8.45
N ILE A 21 -5.68 8.59 7.87
CA ILE A 21 -6.64 9.59 7.40
C ILE A 21 -7.18 10.39 8.58
N LEU A 22 -7.59 9.72 9.66
CA LEU A 22 -8.09 10.35 10.89
C LEU A 22 -7.03 11.20 11.59
N LYS A 23 -5.75 10.90 11.43
CA LYS A 23 -4.62 11.72 11.88
C LYS A 23 -4.36 12.96 11.02
N GLY A 24 -5.15 13.17 9.95
CA GLY A 24 -5.02 14.32 9.06
C GLY A 24 -3.79 14.27 8.15
N ARG A 25 -3.24 13.08 7.87
CA ARG A 25 -2.06 12.94 7.02
C ARG A 25 -2.35 13.04 5.53
N PHE A 26 -3.62 12.95 5.13
CA PHE A 26 -4.07 13.08 3.76
C PHE A 26 -4.99 14.28 3.63
N SER A 27 -4.75 15.12 2.63
CA SER A 27 -5.64 16.24 2.29
C SER A 27 -6.21 16.10 0.87
N PRO A 28 -7.39 16.67 0.57
CA PRO A 28 -8.04 16.53 -0.74
C PRO A 28 -7.21 17.03 -1.93
N GLU A 29 -6.27 17.93 -1.69
CA GLU A 29 -5.37 18.49 -2.72
C GLU A 29 -4.30 17.50 -3.16
N MET A 30 -4.00 16.49 -2.32
CA MET A 30 -2.98 15.49 -2.60
C MET A 30 -3.37 14.59 -3.77
N LYS A 31 -2.38 14.30 -4.61
CA LYS A 31 -2.43 13.19 -5.57
C LYS A 31 -1.94 11.93 -4.88
N ILE A 32 -2.80 10.93 -4.80
CA ILE A 32 -2.54 9.67 -4.10
C ILE A 32 -2.43 8.55 -5.13
N LEU A 33 -1.36 7.74 -5.07
CA LEU A 33 -1.25 6.50 -5.83
C LEU A 33 -1.54 5.31 -4.91
N ASP A 34 -2.50 4.47 -5.30
CA ASP A 34 -2.73 3.14 -4.71
C ASP A 34 -2.01 2.09 -5.57
N SER A 35 -0.85 1.63 -5.09
CA SER A 35 0.03 0.68 -5.77
C SER A 35 -0.40 -0.75 -5.44
N GLY A 36 -0.93 -1.46 -6.44
CA GLY A 36 -1.64 -2.72 -6.26
C GLY A 36 -3.05 -2.46 -5.72
N CYS A 37 -3.81 -1.61 -6.42
CA CYS A 37 -5.12 -1.13 -5.95
C CYS A 37 -6.21 -2.21 -5.96
N GLY A 38 -6.01 -3.31 -6.70
CA GLY A 38 -7.02 -4.34 -6.89
C GLY A 38 -8.36 -3.75 -7.33
N GLU A 39 -9.43 -4.24 -6.74
CA GLU A 39 -10.80 -3.75 -6.98
C GLU A 39 -11.12 -2.41 -6.29
N GLY A 40 -10.12 -1.71 -5.74
CA GLY A 40 -10.26 -0.38 -5.18
C GLY A 40 -10.73 -0.31 -3.73
N ARG A 41 -10.49 -1.36 -2.93
CA ARG A 41 -10.87 -1.40 -1.51
C ARG A 41 -10.50 -0.14 -0.74
N ASN A 42 -9.29 0.36 -0.93
CA ASN A 42 -8.79 1.55 -0.26
C ASN A 42 -9.17 2.85 -0.98
N ALA A 43 -9.48 2.79 -2.29
CA ALA A 43 -9.78 3.96 -3.10
C ALA A 43 -11.19 4.53 -2.84
N VAL A 44 -12.15 3.72 -2.40
CA VAL A 44 -13.57 4.12 -2.23
C VAL A 44 -13.71 5.36 -1.35
N TYR A 45 -13.07 5.37 -0.18
CA TYR A 45 -13.13 6.52 0.72
C TYR A 45 -12.59 7.79 0.06
N PHE A 46 -11.43 7.70 -0.56
CA PHE A 46 -10.78 8.85 -1.19
C PHE A 46 -11.60 9.39 -2.37
N ILE A 47 -12.20 8.50 -3.20
CA ILE A 47 -13.07 8.90 -4.30
C ILE A 47 -14.31 9.62 -3.76
N ASN A 48 -15.00 9.03 -2.76
CA ASN A 48 -16.18 9.61 -2.13
C ASN A 48 -15.90 10.99 -1.49
N SER A 49 -14.71 11.14 -0.94
CA SER A 49 -14.26 12.37 -0.25
C SER A 49 -13.60 13.40 -1.18
N GLY A 50 -13.58 13.15 -2.49
CA GLY A 50 -13.13 14.13 -3.49
C GLY A 50 -11.63 14.17 -3.74
N TYR A 51 -10.86 13.22 -3.23
CA TYR A 51 -9.42 13.15 -3.46
C TYR A 51 -9.04 12.78 -4.90
N GLN A 52 -7.83 13.14 -5.29
CA GLN A 52 -7.24 12.74 -6.57
C GLN A 52 -6.52 11.40 -6.42
N VAL A 53 -7.25 10.28 -6.58
CA VAL A 53 -6.68 8.94 -6.48
C VAL A 53 -6.34 8.39 -7.85
N PHE A 54 -5.17 7.81 -7.95
CA PHE A 54 -4.68 7.03 -9.07
C PHE A 54 -4.43 5.61 -8.57
N GLY A 55 -4.48 4.62 -9.44
CA GLY A 55 -4.21 3.25 -9.05
C GLY A 55 -3.58 2.45 -10.18
N ILE A 56 -2.73 1.50 -9.80
CA ILE A 56 -2.22 0.48 -10.71
C ILE A 56 -2.41 -0.90 -10.10
N ASP A 57 -2.67 -1.86 -10.96
CA ASP A 57 -2.69 -3.28 -10.62
C ASP A 57 -2.38 -4.09 -11.88
N GLU A 58 -1.72 -5.24 -11.76
CA GLU A 58 -1.45 -6.12 -12.91
C GLU A 58 -2.70 -6.88 -13.36
N ASN A 59 -3.71 -7.00 -12.50
CA ASN A 59 -4.95 -7.67 -12.80
C ASN A 59 -5.90 -6.75 -13.61
N GLU A 60 -6.00 -7.01 -14.90
CA GLU A 60 -6.85 -6.22 -15.81
C GLU A 60 -8.33 -6.21 -15.39
N LEU A 61 -8.87 -7.33 -14.87
CA LEU A 61 -10.26 -7.39 -14.42
C LEU A 61 -10.49 -6.52 -13.20
N ALA A 62 -9.54 -6.46 -12.27
CA ALA A 62 -9.58 -5.58 -11.11
C ALA A 62 -9.60 -4.11 -11.56
N ILE A 63 -8.76 -3.73 -12.53
CA ILE A 63 -8.73 -2.38 -13.10
C ILE A 63 -10.05 -2.04 -13.83
N GLN A 64 -10.62 -2.97 -14.58
CA GLN A 64 -11.94 -2.74 -15.20
C GLN A 64 -13.03 -2.51 -14.13
N TYR A 65 -12.99 -3.29 -13.05
CA TYR A 65 -13.95 -3.16 -11.95
C TYR A 65 -13.80 -1.81 -11.23
N ILE A 66 -12.60 -1.40 -10.84
CA ILE A 66 -12.40 -0.10 -10.15
C ILE A 66 -12.74 1.09 -11.04
N ARG A 67 -12.51 1.00 -12.36
CA ARG A 67 -12.96 2.02 -13.32
C ARG A 67 -14.48 2.15 -13.33
N TYR A 68 -15.20 1.03 -13.36
CA TYR A 68 -16.67 1.02 -13.26
C TYR A 68 -17.13 1.57 -11.91
N LEU A 69 -16.54 1.09 -10.81
CA LEU A 69 -16.85 1.52 -9.45
C LEU A 69 -16.64 3.03 -9.27
N SER A 70 -15.52 3.57 -9.74
CA SER A 70 -15.21 5.00 -9.63
C SER A 70 -16.26 5.88 -10.32
N LYS A 71 -16.75 5.46 -11.48
CA LYS A 71 -17.85 6.14 -12.19
C LYS A 71 -19.20 5.98 -11.47
N SER A 72 -19.44 4.84 -10.83
CA SER A 72 -20.65 4.62 -10.03
C SER A 72 -20.69 5.49 -8.78
N LEU A 73 -19.52 5.69 -8.13
CA LEU A 73 -19.38 6.54 -6.95
C LEU A 73 -19.46 8.04 -7.32
N ARG A 74 -18.77 8.42 -8.40
CA ARG A 74 -18.74 9.78 -8.94
C ARG A 74 -18.73 9.74 -10.45
N PRO A 75 -19.85 10.10 -11.12
CA PRO A 75 -19.98 10.05 -12.59
C PRO A 75 -18.96 10.91 -13.34
N ASP A 76 -18.48 12.00 -12.73
CA ASP A 76 -17.48 12.92 -13.25
C ASP A 76 -16.03 12.45 -13.02
N TYR A 77 -15.82 11.35 -12.25
CA TYR A 77 -14.48 10.88 -11.94
C TYR A 77 -13.76 10.37 -13.18
N ASP A 78 -12.49 10.77 -13.34
CA ASP A 78 -11.67 10.26 -14.44
C ASP A 78 -11.21 8.82 -14.17
N ALA A 79 -11.90 7.85 -14.76
CA ALA A 79 -11.60 6.43 -14.59
C ALA A 79 -10.25 6.00 -15.18
N HIS A 80 -9.65 6.79 -16.09
CA HIS A 80 -8.32 6.51 -16.67
C HIS A 80 -7.18 6.70 -15.66
N ARG A 81 -7.45 7.26 -14.49
CA ARG A 81 -6.52 7.29 -13.36
C ARG A 81 -6.17 5.90 -12.84
N PHE A 82 -6.99 4.88 -13.14
CA PHE A 82 -6.70 3.48 -12.84
C PHE A 82 -6.18 2.78 -14.08
N GLN A 83 -4.94 2.24 -13.99
CA GLN A 83 -4.24 1.67 -15.13
C GLN A 83 -3.76 0.25 -14.82
N VAL A 84 -3.75 -0.60 -15.85
CA VAL A 84 -3.06 -1.89 -15.78
C VAL A 84 -1.55 -1.61 -15.78
N GLY A 85 -0.84 -2.15 -14.81
CA GLY A 85 0.60 -1.94 -14.69
C GLY A 85 1.19 -2.73 -13.54
N LYS A 86 2.50 -2.93 -13.59
CA LYS A 86 3.27 -3.62 -12.57
C LYS A 86 3.92 -2.61 -11.63
N LEU A 87 4.17 -3.04 -10.39
CA LEU A 87 4.77 -2.16 -9.38
C LEU A 87 6.26 -1.90 -9.63
N GLU A 88 6.94 -2.83 -10.29
CA GLU A 88 8.35 -2.67 -10.69
C GLU A 88 8.54 -1.75 -11.91
N GLU A 89 7.45 -1.33 -12.58
CA GLU A 89 7.45 -0.40 -13.72
C GLU A 89 6.21 0.50 -13.66
N ILE A 90 6.17 1.42 -12.70
CA ILE A 90 5.03 2.32 -12.50
C ILE A 90 4.90 3.32 -13.65
N PRO A 91 3.76 3.33 -14.42
CA PRO A 91 3.62 4.11 -15.64
C PRO A 91 3.33 5.61 -15.39
N PHE A 92 3.95 6.18 -14.36
CA PHE A 92 3.87 7.59 -14.02
C PHE A 92 5.26 8.21 -13.93
N HIS A 93 5.36 9.49 -14.20
CA HIS A 93 6.64 10.21 -14.11
C HIS A 93 7.13 10.32 -12.65
N SER A 94 8.42 10.54 -12.48
CA SER A 94 9.01 10.77 -11.16
C SER A 94 8.36 11.97 -10.45
N LEU A 95 8.23 11.88 -9.13
CA LEU A 95 7.70 12.95 -8.28
C LEU A 95 6.26 13.36 -8.67
N ALA A 96 5.43 12.41 -9.09
CA ALA A 96 4.05 12.66 -9.50
C ALA A 96 3.08 12.78 -8.33
N PHE A 97 3.36 12.10 -7.21
CA PHE A 97 2.40 11.88 -6.14
C PHE A 97 2.85 12.48 -4.81
N ASP A 98 1.88 12.99 -4.07
CA ASP A 98 2.04 13.50 -2.72
C ASP A 98 1.96 12.36 -1.68
N ALA A 99 1.30 11.26 -2.05
CA ALA A 99 1.26 10.04 -1.25
C ALA A 99 1.24 8.79 -2.13
N VAL A 100 1.90 7.74 -1.67
CA VAL A 100 1.83 6.38 -2.23
C VAL A 100 1.36 5.45 -1.13
N ILE A 101 0.30 4.69 -1.41
CA ILE A 101 -0.20 3.64 -0.53
C ILE A 101 -0.02 2.29 -1.20
N CYS A 102 0.32 1.25 -0.41
CA CYS A 102 0.50 -0.11 -0.91
C CYS A 102 0.05 -1.12 0.15
N SER A 103 -1.13 -1.71 -0.03
CA SER A 103 -1.77 -2.55 0.98
C SER A 103 -1.77 -4.02 0.58
N ALA A 104 -0.98 -4.83 1.28
CA ALA A 104 -0.95 -6.28 1.13
C ALA A 104 -0.52 -6.76 -0.27
N VAL A 105 0.46 -6.09 -0.87
CA VAL A 105 1.02 -6.43 -2.19
C VAL A 105 2.50 -6.80 -2.11
N LEU A 106 3.33 -6.00 -1.45
CA LEU A 106 4.79 -6.19 -1.39
C LEU A 106 5.24 -7.57 -0.88
N HIS A 107 4.40 -8.25 -0.10
CA HIS A 107 4.70 -9.59 0.38
C HIS A 107 4.57 -10.69 -0.69
N PHE A 108 4.14 -10.35 -1.90
CA PHE A 108 4.16 -11.23 -3.06
C PHE A 108 5.46 -11.10 -3.87
N ALA A 109 6.42 -10.28 -3.42
CA ALA A 109 7.73 -10.22 -4.07
C ALA A 109 8.30 -11.62 -4.29
N ALA A 110 8.84 -11.84 -5.49
CA ALA A 110 9.44 -13.11 -5.87
C ALA A 110 10.71 -13.38 -5.05
N ASP A 111 11.46 -12.31 -4.78
CA ASP A 111 12.68 -12.30 -3.98
C ASP A 111 13.00 -10.87 -3.50
N GLU A 112 14.17 -10.71 -2.86
CA GLU A 112 14.61 -9.39 -2.35
C GLU A 112 14.85 -8.38 -3.48
N THR A 113 15.33 -8.80 -4.64
CA THR A 113 15.56 -7.91 -5.80
C THR A 113 14.22 -7.33 -6.27
N HIS A 114 13.23 -8.18 -6.49
CA HIS A 114 11.90 -7.76 -6.90
C HIS A 114 11.21 -6.86 -5.86
N PHE A 115 11.40 -7.15 -4.55
CA PHE A 115 10.91 -6.25 -3.50
C PHE A 115 11.49 -4.83 -3.65
N TRP A 116 12.81 -4.73 -3.89
CA TRP A 116 13.46 -3.44 -4.05
C TRP A 116 13.13 -2.74 -5.37
N GLU A 117 12.87 -3.47 -6.45
CA GLU A 117 12.39 -2.92 -7.71
C GLU A 117 11.04 -2.22 -7.49
N MET A 118 10.05 -2.90 -6.92
CA MET A 118 8.75 -2.31 -6.58
C MET A 118 8.90 -1.11 -5.63
N MET A 119 9.71 -1.22 -4.58
CA MET A 119 9.92 -0.16 -3.61
C MET A 119 10.58 1.07 -4.24
N ASN A 120 11.61 0.87 -5.06
CA ASN A 120 12.31 1.96 -5.74
C ASN A 120 11.38 2.73 -6.70
N GLU A 121 10.48 2.04 -7.41
CA GLU A 121 9.50 2.68 -8.28
C GLU A 121 8.48 3.52 -7.48
N MET A 122 7.99 3.00 -6.34
CA MET A 122 7.14 3.78 -5.43
C MET A 122 7.87 5.03 -4.92
N LEU A 123 9.15 4.89 -4.56
CA LEU A 123 9.98 6.03 -4.13
C LEU A 123 10.26 7.01 -5.29
N ARG A 124 10.45 6.51 -6.50
CA ARG A 124 10.67 7.35 -7.70
C ARG A 124 9.48 8.27 -7.96
N VAL A 125 8.28 7.74 -7.88
CA VAL A 125 7.06 8.51 -8.17
C VAL A 125 6.59 9.39 -7.01
N LEU A 126 7.09 9.16 -5.79
CA LEU A 126 6.76 9.93 -4.60
C LEU A 126 7.60 11.22 -4.54
N LYS A 127 6.95 12.35 -4.27
CA LYS A 127 7.60 13.65 -4.08
C LYS A 127 8.40 13.70 -2.77
N PRO A 128 9.44 14.55 -2.66
CA PRO A 128 9.96 14.98 -1.37
C PRO A 128 8.85 15.58 -0.50
N GLY A 129 8.84 15.28 0.80
CA GLY A 129 7.75 15.60 1.72
C GLY A 129 6.53 14.70 1.59
N GLY A 130 6.51 13.80 0.61
CA GLY A 130 5.39 12.89 0.37
C GLY A 130 5.35 11.71 1.33
N ILE A 131 4.16 11.12 1.47
CA ILE A 131 3.88 10.03 2.40
C ILE A 131 3.94 8.69 1.68
N LEU A 132 4.75 7.76 2.18
CA LEU A 132 4.70 6.35 1.84
C LEU A 132 4.02 5.59 2.98
N TRP A 133 2.86 5.01 2.69
CA TRP A 133 2.18 4.10 3.59
C TRP A 133 2.13 2.71 2.97
N PHE A 134 2.57 1.69 3.70
CA PHE A 134 2.38 0.32 3.23
C PHE A 134 2.10 -0.65 4.38
N ARG A 135 1.43 -1.75 4.01
CA ARG A 135 1.13 -2.86 4.91
C ARG A 135 1.49 -4.18 4.24
N MET A 136 2.34 -4.97 4.89
CA MET A 136 2.79 -6.27 4.38
C MET A 136 3.15 -7.25 5.50
N THR A 137 3.43 -8.50 5.16
CA THR A 137 3.96 -9.47 6.12
C THR A 137 5.34 -9.07 6.61
N THR A 138 5.60 -9.30 7.90
CA THR A 138 6.83 -8.89 8.56
C THR A 138 7.41 -10.02 9.42
N ALA A 139 8.73 -9.99 9.57
CA ALA A 139 9.49 -10.86 10.48
C ALA A 139 9.37 -10.46 11.96
N PHE A 140 8.73 -9.33 12.26
CA PHE A 140 8.56 -8.84 13.64
C PHE A 140 7.59 -9.71 14.45
N GLY A 141 7.64 -9.57 15.78
CA GLY A 141 6.76 -10.32 16.68
C GLY A 141 7.04 -11.83 16.76
N GLY A 142 8.27 -12.24 16.39
CA GLY A 142 8.68 -13.65 16.49
C GLY A 142 8.32 -14.52 15.29
N MET A 143 7.59 -13.99 14.31
CA MET A 143 7.09 -14.76 13.16
C MET A 143 8.21 -15.44 12.34
N LYS A 144 9.39 -14.83 12.26
CA LYS A 144 10.56 -15.43 11.57
C LYS A 144 10.95 -16.79 12.18
N LYS A 145 10.79 -16.98 13.50
CA LYS A 145 11.12 -18.24 14.19
C LYS A 145 10.09 -19.34 13.92
N GLU A 146 8.85 -18.95 13.70
CA GLU A 146 7.71 -19.87 13.44
C GLU A 146 7.60 -20.22 11.95
N SER A 147 8.40 -19.58 11.07
CA SER A 147 8.35 -19.72 9.63
C SER A 147 9.60 -20.42 9.10
N ARG A 148 9.47 -21.15 7.99
CA ARG A 148 10.60 -21.79 7.31
C ARG A 148 11.07 -20.92 6.15
N GLU A 149 12.31 -20.52 6.17
CA GLU A 149 12.93 -19.81 5.05
C GLU A 149 13.03 -20.71 3.81
N ILE A 150 12.61 -20.19 2.65
CA ILE A 150 12.61 -20.90 1.37
C ILE A 150 13.51 -20.23 0.33
N GLY A 151 14.28 -19.20 0.74
CA GLY A 151 15.24 -18.46 -0.07
C GLY A 151 14.72 -17.13 -0.59
N GLY A 152 15.63 -16.22 -0.97
CA GLY A 152 15.31 -14.92 -1.55
C GLY A 152 14.51 -13.98 -0.65
N GLY A 153 14.56 -14.14 0.67
CA GLY A 153 13.75 -13.36 1.61
C GLY A 153 12.31 -13.86 1.78
N LYS A 154 11.98 -14.99 1.14
CA LYS A 154 10.65 -15.64 1.26
C LYS A 154 10.64 -16.69 2.36
N TYR A 155 9.47 -16.84 2.95
CA TYR A 155 9.19 -17.77 4.04
C TYR A 155 7.86 -18.51 3.81
N LEU A 156 7.86 -19.81 4.10
CA LEU A 156 6.63 -20.58 4.26
C LEU A 156 6.10 -20.30 5.67
N LEU A 157 4.94 -19.65 5.74
CA LEU A 157 4.29 -19.26 6.99
C LEU A 157 3.47 -20.42 7.60
N PRO A 158 3.10 -20.35 8.89
CA PRO A 158 2.24 -21.36 9.52
C PRO A 158 0.87 -21.55 8.85
N ASP A 159 0.35 -20.53 8.15
CA ASP A 159 -0.90 -20.65 7.37
C ASP A 159 -0.73 -21.35 6.00
N GLY A 160 0.47 -21.87 5.73
CA GLY A 160 0.81 -22.55 4.47
C GLY A 160 1.11 -21.59 3.30
N SER A 161 1.04 -20.29 3.50
CA SER A 161 1.33 -19.33 2.45
C SER A 161 2.82 -19.01 2.36
N GLU A 162 3.32 -18.81 1.13
CA GLU A 162 4.67 -18.31 0.88
C GLU A 162 4.64 -16.79 0.77
N ARG A 163 5.43 -16.09 1.59
CA ARG A 163 5.49 -14.63 1.61
C ARG A 163 6.91 -14.12 1.78
N PHE A 164 7.18 -12.99 1.11
CA PHE A 164 8.35 -12.17 1.43
C PHE A 164 8.11 -11.46 2.76
N LEU A 165 9.08 -11.49 3.68
CA LEU A 165 8.98 -10.84 4.98
C LEU A 165 9.89 -9.62 5.04
N ILE A 166 9.30 -8.44 5.31
CA ILE A 166 10.12 -7.28 5.66
C ILE A 166 10.75 -7.47 7.04
N THR A 167 12.05 -7.15 7.15
CA THR A 167 12.85 -7.25 8.37
C THR A 167 13.27 -5.87 8.85
N GLN A 168 13.94 -5.78 10.01
CA GLN A 168 14.53 -4.53 10.49
C GLN A 168 15.58 -4.00 9.51
N GLU A 169 16.39 -4.86 8.91
CA GLU A 169 17.38 -4.46 7.91
C GLU A 169 16.76 -3.73 6.71
N HIS A 170 15.60 -4.17 6.24
CA HIS A 170 14.88 -3.47 5.17
C HIS A 170 14.39 -2.08 5.63
N VAL A 171 13.93 -1.97 6.88
CA VAL A 171 13.51 -0.68 7.46
C VAL A 171 14.72 0.26 7.55
N ASP A 172 15.86 -0.23 8.00
CA ASP A 172 17.09 0.56 8.11
C ASP A 172 17.56 1.03 6.73
N LYS A 173 17.55 0.16 5.72
CA LYS A 173 17.83 0.54 4.32
C LYS A 173 16.85 1.59 3.76
N LEU A 174 15.58 1.56 4.16
CA LEU A 174 14.62 2.60 3.78
C LEU A 174 14.97 3.95 4.41
N LEU A 175 15.41 3.96 5.66
CA LEU A 175 15.88 5.18 6.33
C LEU A 175 17.13 5.75 5.64
N GLU A 176 18.09 4.89 5.26
CA GLU A 176 19.29 5.26 4.50
C GLU A 176 18.97 5.84 3.12
N LYS A 177 17.86 5.41 2.50
CA LYS A 177 17.36 5.96 1.23
C LYS A 177 16.66 7.32 1.36
N GLY A 178 16.72 7.96 2.52
CA GLY A 178 16.15 9.29 2.75
C GLY A 178 14.67 9.26 3.14
N LEU A 179 14.22 8.18 3.75
CA LEU A 179 12.90 8.14 4.38
C LEU A 179 13.00 8.41 5.89
N ARG A 180 11.96 8.97 6.46
CA ARG A 180 11.79 9.15 7.90
C ARG A 180 10.50 8.48 8.35
N LEU A 181 10.56 7.66 9.39
CA LEU A 181 9.36 7.12 10.03
C LEU A 181 8.53 8.25 10.65
N LEU A 182 7.26 8.30 10.31
CA LEU A 182 6.29 9.24 10.91
C LEU A 182 5.69 8.70 12.22
N GLU A 183 5.76 7.40 12.42
CA GLU A 183 5.39 6.72 13.67
C GLU A 183 6.12 5.38 13.78
N VAL A 184 6.16 4.84 14.98
CA VAL A 184 6.70 3.49 15.22
C VAL A 184 5.89 2.46 14.42
N PRO A 185 6.53 1.56 13.65
CA PRO A 185 5.83 0.53 12.91
C PRO A 185 4.94 -0.32 13.82
N LYS A 186 3.72 -0.57 13.37
CA LYS A 186 2.78 -1.46 14.08
C LYS A 186 2.94 -2.88 13.55
N SER A 187 2.92 -3.86 14.44
CA SER A 187 2.89 -5.28 14.08
C SER A 187 1.63 -5.92 14.62
N VAL A 188 0.87 -6.57 13.73
CA VAL A 188 -0.41 -7.20 14.06
C VAL A 188 -0.30 -8.69 13.82
N LEU A 189 -0.35 -9.46 14.90
CA LEU A 189 -0.38 -10.91 14.84
C LEU A 189 -1.78 -11.38 14.42
N VAL A 190 -1.86 -12.07 13.28
CA VAL A 190 -3.10 -12.63 12.76
C VAL A 190 -3.17 -14.10 13.13
N HIS A 191 -3.95 -14.42 14.17
CA HIS A 191 -4.28 -15.77 14.62
C HIS A 191 -3.06 -16.69 14.84
N GLY A 192 -1.91 -16.14 15.28
CA GLY A 192 -0.68 -16.92 15.47
C GLY A 192 -0.01 -17.42 14.17
N GLN A 193 -0.56 -17.09 13.01
CA GLN A 193 -0.15 -17.69 11.74
C GLN A 193 0.70 -16.75 10.87
N ARG A 194 0.53 -15.44 11.02
CA ARG A 194 1.33 -14.41 10.32
C ARG A 194 1.31 -13.10 11.08
N THR A 195 2.31 -12.28 10.85
CA THR A 195 2.35 -10.91 11.35
C THR A 195 2.29 -9.93 10.19
N MET A 196 1.37 -8.98 10.24
CA MET A 196 1.24 -7.89 9.29
C MET A 196 1.84 -6.62 9.90
N GLY A 197 2.86 -6.06 9.24
CA GLY A 197 3.45 -4.78 9.61
C GLY A 197 2.77 -3.62 8.90
N VAL A 198 2.61 -2.50 9.58
CA VAL A 198 2.15 -1.22 9.03
C VAL A 198 3.26 -0.21 9.20
N PHE A 199 3.64 0.42 8.09
CA PHE A 199 4.76 1.36 8.02
C PHE A 199 4.28 2.66 7.40
N VAL A 200 4.69 3.77 8.00
CA VAL A 200 4.35 5.12 7.54
C VAL A 200 5.62 5.96 7.53
N PHE A 201 6.04 6.32 6.33
CA PHE A 201 7.23 7.12 6.11
C PHE A 201 6.89 8.46 5.45
N GLU A 202 7.78 9.41 5.62
CA GLU A 202 7.89 10.62 4.81
C GLU A 202 9.19 10.54 4.00
N LYS A 203 9.14 10.88 2.72
CA LYS A 203 10.33 11.03 1.88
C LYS A 203 10.97 12.39 2.13
N ILE A 204 12.24 12.41 2.57
CA ILE A 204 12.95 13.65 2.90
C ILE A 204 13.56 14.30 1.66
N SER A 205 14.10 13.48 0.75
CA SER A 205 14.81 13.95 -0.47
C SER A 205 14.51 13.09 -1.68
#